data_e43d5b67e1f89231b8b614adbba59e48
#
_entry.id   e43d5b67e1f89231b8b614adbba59e48
#
_cell.length_a   1.000
_cell.length_b   1.000
_cell.length_c   1.000
_cell.angle_alpha   90.00
_cell.angle_beta   90.00
_cell.angle_gamma   90.00
#
_symmetry.space_group_name_H-M   'P 1'
#
loop_
_entity.id
_entity.type
_entity.pdbx_description
1 polymer ?
#
loop_
_entity_poly.entity_id
_entity_poly.type
_entity_poly.pdbx_seq_one_letter_code
_entity_poly.pdbx_strand_id
1 'polypeptide(L)'
;MRRRNLLGAALAAPALLRSGIARANEPVDVELVLAVDVSRSVDPQEQEMQFSGYEAAFRDRRLIEGIMGGPVGAIACQMFTWSNWNIQNIVVPWTRLDSPATAHRFADAIAAAPRRTWLYTSISGAIDFAARQFGQGFEGTRKVVDISGDGVSNSGRPVEDAREEALAQGIVLNGLAVLDLTPLPPLLGSIQPPLDTYYLEEVIGGPGAFLVVAEGFSAFEAAVRRKIIREIAAAPPPGPIIERVA
;
A
#
# COMPACT_ATOMS: atom_id res chain seq x y z
N MET A 1 -32.43 26.29 -74.72
CA MET A 1 -31.65 25.40 -73.80
C MET A 1 -31.44 26.09 -72.47
N ARG A 2 -32.20 25.69 -71.42
CA ARG A 2 -32.10 26.28 -70.06
C ARG A 2 -31.40 25.26 -69.17
N ARG A 3 -30.21 25.61 -68.63
CA ARG A 3 -29.48 24.81 -67.66
C ARG A 3 -30.05 25.09 -66.26
N ARG A 4 -30.58 24.08 -65.60
CA ARG A 4 -31.03 24.13 -64.20
C ARG A 4 -29.83 23.79 -63.29
N ASN A 5 -29.41 24.76 -62.48
CA ASN A 5 -28.43 24.52 -61.40
C ASN A 5 -29.15 23.89 -60.21
N LEU A 6 -28.76 22.69 -59.83
CA LEU A 6 -29.17 22.06 -58.57
C LEU A 6 -28.19 22.47 -57.49
N LEU A 7 -28.63 23.29 -56.52
CA LEU A 7 -27.92 23.56 -55.27
C LEU A 7 -28.16 22.37 -54.35
N GLY A 8 -27.10 21.62 -54.07
CA GLY A 8 -27.09 20.59 -53.04
C GLY A 8 -26.92 21.25 -51.66
N ALA A 9 -27.93 21.17 -50.80
CA ALA A 9 -27.85 21.58 -49.42
C ALA A 9 -27.13 20.47 -48.60
N ALA A 10 -25.93 20.76 -48.12
CA ALA A 10 -25.24 19.90 -47.19
C ALA A 10 -25.82 20.07 -45.78
N LEU A 11 -26.50 19.08 -45.28
CA LEU A 11 -26.94 18.95 -43.89
C LEU A 11 -25.72 18.68 -43.00
N ALA A 12 -25.26 19.74 -42.27
CA ALA A 12 -24.27 19.57 -41.19
C ALA A 12 -24.98 18.97 -39.98
N ALA A 13 -24.69 17.70 -39.65
CA ALA A 13 -25.13 17.08 -38.42
C ALA A 13 -24.34 17.69 -37.24
N PRO A 14 -25.00 18.09 -36.13
CA PRO A 14 -24.30 18.59 -34.96
C PRO A 14 -23.52 17.41 -34.32
N ALA A 15 -22.18 17.54 -34.25
CA ALA A 15 -21.34 16.66 -33.46
C ALA A 15 -21.68 16.87 -31.97
N LEU A 16 -22.42 15.95 -31.40
CA LEU A 16 -22.64 15.86 -29.97
C LEU A 16 -21.29 15.57 -29.31
N LEU A 17 -20.59 16.61 -28.86
CA LEU A 17 -19.48 16.50 -27.91
C LEU A 17 -20.04 15.84 -26.65
N ARG A 18 -19.79 14.54 -26.48
CA ARG A 18 -19.95 13.87 -25.20
C ARG A 18 -18.89 14.45 -24.25
N SER A 19 -19.27 15.48 -23.51
CA SER A 19 -18.53 15.90 -22.33
C SER A 19 -18.55 14.74 -21.38
N GLY A 20 -17.45 13.96 -21.33
CA GLY A 20 -17.23 13.03 -20.26
C GLY A 20 -17.25 13.83 -18.95
N ILE A 21 -18.28 13.65 -18.14
CA ILE A 21 -18.31 14.19 -16.79
C ILE A 21 -17.13 13.50 -16.08
N ALA A 22 -16.05 14.23 -15.87
CA ALA A 22 -14.97 13.79 -15.01
C ALA A 22 -15.61 13.52 -13.63
N ARG A 23 -15.68 12.26 -13.24
CA ARG A 23 -16.20 11.89 -11.92
C ARG A 23 -15.24 12.49 -10.91
N ALA A 24 -15.73 13.36 -10.04
CA ALA A 24 -14.92 13.88 -8.94
C ALA A 24 -14.46 12.71 -8.05
N ASN A 25 -13.21 12.77 -7.61
CA ASN A 25 -12.71 11.78 -6.69
C ASN A 25 -13.53 11.80 -5.39
N GLU A 26 -13.74 10.63 -4.80
CA GLU A 26 -14.46 10.51 -3.54
C GLU A 26 -13.55 10.93 -2.38
N PRO A 27 -13.98 11.86 -1.50
CA PRO A 27 -13.17 12.27 -0.37
C PRO A 27 -13.03 11.14 0.66
N VAL A 28 -11.81 10.99 1.20
CA VAL A 28 -11.47 10.06 2.26
C VAL A 28 -10.42 10.68 3.20
N ASP A 29 -10.33 10.19 4.43
CA ASP A 29 -9.32 10.67 5.38
C ASP A 29 -7.90 10.24 4.97
N VAL A 30 -7.77 9.01 4.46
CA VAL A 30 -6.50 8.41 4.06
C VAL A 30 -6.70 7.57 2.80
N GLU A 31 -5.80 7.73 1.84
CA GLU A 31 -5.55 6.70 0.82
C GLU A 31 -4.41 5.82 1.32
N LEU A 32 -4.70 4.54 1.64
CA LEU A 32 -3.75 3.58 2.20
C LEU A 32 -3.47 2.46 1.20
N VAL A 33 -2.22 2.30 0.83
CA VAL A 33 -1.74 1.19 0.01
C VAL A 33 -0.95 0.22 0.88
N LEU A 34 -1.41 -1.03 0.97
CA LEU A 34 -0.73 -2.12 1.65
C LEU A 34 0.15 -2.86 0.64
N ALA A 35 1.46 -2.71 0.76
CA ALA A 35 2.46 -3.36 -0.08
C ALA A 35 3.08 -4.53 0.68
N VAL A 36 2.69 -5.76 0.33
CA VAL A 36 3.02 -6.98 1.08
C VAL A 36 4.06 -7.81 0.33
N ASP A 37 5.20 -8.06 0.98
CA ASP A 37 6.26 -8.89 0.45
C ASP A 37 5.83 -10.35 0.33
N VAL A 38 6.08 -10.92 -0.84
CA VAL A 38 5.92 -12.34 -1.13
C VAL A 38 7.17 -12.88 -1.83
N SER A 39 8.33 -12.34 -1.47
CA SER A 39 9.62 -12.83 -1.92
C SER A 39 9.94 -14.20 -1.31
N ARG A 40 10.98 -14.83 -1.79
CA ARG A 40 11.31 -16.22 -1.45
C ARG A 40 11.67 -16.44 0.02
N SER A 41 12.08 -15.41 0.73
CA SER A 41 12.36 -15.45 2.17
C SER A 41 11.10 -15.78 2.98
N VAL A 42 9.93 -15.31 2.50
CA VAL A 42 8.62 -15.60 3.11
C VAL A 42 8.15 -16.99 2.69
N ASP A 43 8.17 -17.93 3.61
CA ASP A 43 7.70 -19.29 3.36
C ASP A 43 6.15 -19.36 3.27
N PRO A 44 5.56 -20.48 2.81
CA PRO A 44 4.09 -20.59 2.68
C PRO A 44 3.33 -20.43 4.00
N GLN A 45 3.90 -20.83 5.15
CA GLN A 45 3.27 -20.70 6.46
C GLN A 45 3.35 -19.24 6.92
N GLU A 46 4.48 -18.59 6.73
CA GLU A 46 4.68 -17.17 7.02
C GLU A 46 3.79 -16.28 6.16
N GLN A 47 3.64 -16.63 4.87
CA GLN A 47 2.70 -15.94 3.98
C GLN A 47 1.26 -16.07 4.49
N GLU A 48 0.85 -17.24 4.97
CA GLU A 48 -0.48 -17.41 5.56
C GLU A 48 -0.64 -16.56 6.83
N MET A 49 0.39 -16.49 7.69
CA MET A 49 0.37 -15.61 8.87
C MET A 49 0.27 -14.13 8.49
N GLN A 50 0.94 -13.70 7.41
CA GLN A 50 0.80 -12.32 6.91
C GLN A 50 -0.65 -12.01 6.51
N PHE A 51 -1.24 -12.83 5.66
CA PHE A 51 -2.58 -12.58 5.16
C PHE A 51 -3.65 -12.68 6.26
N SER A 52 -3.54 -13.67 7.14
CA SER A 52 -4.44 -13.79 8.30
C SER A 52 -4.29 -12.62 9.28
N GLY A 53 -3.08 -12.09 9.44
CA GLY A 53 -2.83 -10.90 10.25
C GLY A 53 -3.53 -9.66 9.70
N TYR A 54 -3.44 -9.42 8.39
CA TYR A 54 -4.19 -8.34 7.74
C TYR A 54 -5.71 -8.57 7.80
N GLU A 55 -6.19 -9.79 7.52
CA GLU A 55 -7.60 -10.14 7.67
C GLU A 55 -8.12 -9.81 9.07
N ALA A 56 -7.42 -10.28 10.11
CA ALA A 56 -7.78 -10.04 11.50
C ALA A 56 -7.78 -8.55 11.86
N ALA A 57 -6.82 -7.77 11.34
CA ALA A 57 -6.74 -6.34 11.57
C ALA A 57 -7.98 -5.61 11.05
N PHE A 58 -8.47 -5.91 9.82
CA PHE A 58 -9.67 -5.28 9.26
C PHE A 58 -10.98 -5.81 9.85
N ARG A 59 -10.94 -6.80 10.73
CA ARG A 59 -12.06 -7.24 11.56
C ARG A 59 -12.01 -6.66 12.99
N ASP A 60 -10.90 -6.03 13.36
CA ASP A 60 -10.74 -5.44 14.70
C ASP A 60 -11.67 -4.23 14.88
N ARG A 61 -12.46 -4.25 15.94
CA ARG A 61 -13.43 -3.19 16.24
C ARG A 61 -12.76 -1.83 16.43
N ARG A 62 -11.58 -1.77 17.04
CA ARG A 62 -10.85 -0.51 17.29
C ARG A 62 -10.38 0.11 16.00
N LEU A 63 -9.93 -0.71 15.03
CA LEU A 63 -9.56 -0.24 13.71
C LEU A 63 -10.79 0.36 12.99
N ILE A 64 -11.90 -0.35 12.99
CA ILE A 64 -13.15 0.09 12.34
C ILE A 64 -13.68 1.38 12.98
N GLU A 65 -13.69 1.45 14.31
CA GLU A 65 -14.07 2.66 15.05
C GLU A 65 -13.12 3.84 14.72
N GLY A 66 -11.82 3.57 14.58
CA GLY A 66 -10.82 4.56 14.16
C GLY A 66 -11.08 5.12 12.78
N ILE A 67 -11.40 4.25 11.80
CA ILE A 67 -11.77 4.66 10.43
C ILE A 67 -13.00 5.56 10.45
N MET A 68 -14.05 5.15 11.14
CA MET A 68 -15.33 5.88 11.20
C MET A 68 -15.24 7.16 12.03
N GLY A 69 -14.25 7.28 12.91
CA GLY A 69 -14.01 8.45 13.76
C GLY A 69 -13.25 9.60 13.09
N GLY A 70 -12.76 9.42 11.87
CA GLY A 70 -12.09 10.47 11.10
C GLY A 70 -13.02 11.60 10.66
N PRO A 71 -12.50 12.75 10.20
CA PRO A 71 -13.29 13.88 9.73
C PRO A 71 -14.25 13.55 8.58
N VAL A 72 -13.86 12.67 7.67
CA VAL A 72 -14.70 12.13 6.58
C VAL A 72 -15.41 10.85 7.04
N GLY A 73 -14.80 10.13 7.99
CA GLY A 73 -15.27 8.84 8.48
C GLY A 73 -15.10 7.69 7.49
N ALA A 74 -14.12 7.81 6.61
CA ALA A 74 -13.81 6.80 5.60
C ALA A 74 -12.34 6.84 5.19
N ILE A 75 -11.78 5.67 4.85
CA ILE A 75 -10.50 5.56 4.14
C ILE A 75 -10.69 4.82 2.82
N ALA A 76 -9.80 5.06 1.86
CA ALA A 76 -9.64 4.16 0.73
C ALA A 76 -8.43 3.25 0.98
N CYS A 77 -8.60 1.95 0.81
CA CYS A 77 -7.53 0.98 1.01
C CYS A 77 -7.39 0.06 -0.21
N GLN A 78 -6.14 -0.21 -0.59
CA GLN A 78 -5.78 -1.17 -1.63
C GLN A 78 -4.71 -2.10 -1.09
N MET A 79 -4.68 -3.37 -1.49
CA MET A 79 -3.61 -4.28 -1.17
C MET A 79 -3.01 -4.88 -2.44
N PHE A 80 -1.69 -4.87 -2.52
CA PHE A 80 -0.95 -5.61 -3.54
C PHE A 80 0.20 -6.41 -2.93
N THR A 81 0.56 -7.51 -3.57
CA THR A 81 1.77 -8.27 -3.25
C THR A 81 2.89 -7.90 -4.19
N TRP A 82 4.12 -7.93 -3.69
CA TRP A 82 5.31 -7.57 -4.47
C TRP A 82 6.49 -8.52 -4.23
N SER A 83 7.41 -8.54 -5.19
CA SER A 83 8.67 -9.27 -5.11
C SER A 83 9.73 -8.59 -5.99
N ASN A 84 10.01 -9.09 -7.22
CA ASN A 84 10.95 -8.47 -8.15
C ASN A 84 10.52 -7.05 -8.53
N TRP A 85 11.46 -6.28 -9.09
CA TRP A 85 11.20 -4.90 -9.53
C TRP A 85 9.99 -4.74 -10.48
N ASN A 86 9.61 -5.78 -11.20
CA ASN A 86 8.51 -5.81 -12.17
C ASN A 86 7.38 -6.79 -11.79
N ILE A 87 7.34 -7.28 -10.56
CA ILE A 87 6.30 -8.20 -10.08
C ILE A 87 5.53 -7.55 -8.94
N GLN A 88 4.40 -6.94 -9.27
CA GLN A 88 3.41 -6.40 -8.35
C GLN A 88 2.03 -6.87 -8.80
N ASN A 89 1.25 -7.44 -7.88
CA ASN A 89 -0.08 -7.97 -8.17
C ASN A 89 -1.10 -7.36 -7.21
N ILE A 90 -2.04 -6.57 -7.72
CA ILE A 90 -3.17 -6.10 -6.92
C ILE A 90 -4.00 -7.31 -6.53
N VAL A 91 -4.11 -7.57 -5.24
CA VAL A 91 -4.91 -8.67 -4.68
C VAL A 91 -6.24 -8.20 -4.12
N VAL A 92 -6.29 -6.96 -3.60
CA VAL A 92 -7.54 -6.29 -3.26
C VAL A 92 -7.50 -4.88 -3.90
N PRO A 93 -8.38 -4.57 -4.85
CA PRO A 93 -8.41 -3.25 -5.49
C PRO A 93 -8.86 -2.15 -4.52
N TRP A 94 -8.69 -0.89 -4.92
CA TRP A 94 -9.16 0.25 -4.15
C TRP A 94 -10.60 0.04 -3.67
N THR A 95 -10.76 0.09 -2.36
CA THR A 95 -12.03 -0.14 -1.67
C THR A 95 -12.23 0.94 -0.63
N ARG A 96 -13.40 1.60 -0.66
CA ARG A 96 -13.81 2.52 0.39
C ARG A 96 -14.24 1.75 1.63
N LEU A 97 -13.64 2.10 2.76
CA LEU A 97 -13.97 1.54 4.08
C LEU A 97 -14.59 2.66 4.92
N ASP A 98 -15.87 2.54 5.24
CA ASP A 98 -16.66 3.54 5.96
C ASP A 98 -17.68 2.92 6.93
N SER A 99 -17.61 1.61 7.10
CA SER A 99 -18.52 0.84 7.97
C SER A 99 -17.92 -0.52 8.32
N PRO A 100 -18.41 -1.18 9.37
CA PRO A 100 -18.02 -2.56 9.67
C PRO A 100 -18.23 -3.51 8.48
N ALA A 101 -19.30 -3.31 7.72
CA ALA A 101 -19.61 -4.16 6.57
C ALA A 101 -18.59 -4.01 5.43
N THR A 102 -18.10 -2.80 5.16
CA THR A 102 -17.08 -2.56 4.14
C THR A 102 -15.72 -3.08 4.58
N ALA A 103 -15.35 -2.90 5.85
CA ALA A 103 -14.11 -3.43 6.42
C ALA A 103 -14.08 -4.96 6.41
N HIS A 104 -15.19 -5.62 6.80
CA HIS A 104 -15.28 -7.08 6.76
C HIS A 104 -15.21 -7.62 5.33
N ARG A 105 -15.84 -6.98 4.34
CA ARG A 105 -15.69 -7.38 2.93
C ARG A 105 -14.24 -7.24 2.42
N PHE A 106 -13.53 -6.21 2.87
CA PHE A 106 -12.12 -6.04 2.56
C PHE A 106 -11.29 -7.17 3.19
N ALA A 107 -11.56 -7.53 4.44
CA ALA A 107 -10.95 -8.68 5.13
C ALA A 107 -11.24 -10.00 4.39
N ASP A 108 -12.49 -10.23 3.95
CA ASP A 108 -12.86 -11.42 3.16
C ASP A 108 -12.08 -11.48 1.83
N ALA A 109 -11.88 -10.34 1.17
CA ALA A 109 -11.10 -10.26 -0.05
C ALA A 109 -9.61 -10.58 0.18
N ILE A 110 -9.03 -10.14 1.31
CA ILE A 110 -7.67 -10.52 1.72
C ILE A 110 -7.58 -12.03 1.95
N ALA A 111 -8.51 -12.61 2.69
CA ALA A 111 -8.55 -14.05 2.95
C ALA A 111 -8.61 -14.89 1.67
N ALA A 112 -9.38 -14.43 0.68
CA ALA A 112 -9.56 -15.10 -0.61
C ALA A 112 -8.41 -14.84 -1.61
N ALA A 113 -7.48 -13.93 -1.31
CA ALA A 113 -6.40 -13.57 -2.21
C ALA A 113 -5.43 -14.75 -2.46
N PRO A 114 -4.92 -14.90 -3.69
CA PRO A 114 -4.04 -16.01 -4.03
C PRO A 114 -2.69 -15.87 -3.31
N ARG A 115 -2.17 -16.99 -2.79
CA ARG A 115 -0.83 -17.09 -2.23
C ARG A 115 0.15 -17.44 -3.34
N ARG A 116 1.15 -16.59 -3.56
CA ARG A 116 2.19 -16.79 -4.59
C ARG A 116 3.52 -16.29 -4.06
N THR A 117 4.58 -17.05 -4.27
CA THR A 117 5.96 -16.68 -3.88
C THR A 117 6.81 -16.49 -5.12
N TRP A 118 7.73 -15.50 -5.09
CA TRP A 118 8.66 -15.16 -6.15
C TRP A 118 10.09 -15.07 -5.61
N LEU A 119 11.10 -14.78 -6.48
CA LEU A 119 12.51 -15.03 -6.12
C LEU A 119 13.21 -13.86 -5.39
N TYR A 120 12.94 -12.62 -5.80
CA TYR A 120 13.73 -11.46 -5.38
C TYR A 120 12.90 -10.49 -4.55
N THR A 121 13.59 -9.56 -3.88
CA THR A 121 13.02 -8.52 -3.02
C THR A 121 13.33 -7.17 -3.64
N SER A 122 12.30 -6.42 -4.10
CA SER A 122 12.46 -5.10 -4.68
C SER A 122 11.56 -4.08 -4.00
N ILE A 123 12.08 -3.46 -2.95
CA ILE A 123 11.37 -2.39 -2.22
C ILE A 123 11.17 -1.18 -3.14
N SER A 124 12.18 -0.80 -3.93
CA SER A 124 12.04 0.27 -4.92
C SER A 124 10.91 0.00 -5.92
N GLY A 125 10.80 -1.23 -6.42
CA GLY A 125 9.71 -1.63 -7.31
C GLY A 125 8.33 -1.56 -6.65
N ALA A 126 8.24 -1.89 -5.36
CA ALA A 126 7.02 -1.75 -4.57
C ALA A 126 6.63 -0.27 -4.39
N ILE A 127 7.58 0.60 -4.04
CA ILE A 127 7.36 2.05 -3.89
C ILE A 127 6.92 2.66 -5.21
N ASP A 128 7.63 2.38 -6.30
CA ASP A 128 7.32 2.89 -7.64
C ASP A 128 5.93 2.46 -8.11
N PHE A 129 5.54 1.22 -7.83
CA PHE A 129 4.21 0.73 -8.15
C PHE A 129 3.14 1.42 -7.30
N ALA A 130 3.34 1.50 -5.99
CA ALA A 130 2.41 2.14 -5.05
C ALA A 130 2.17 3.62 -5.40
N ALA A 131 3.21 4.37 -5.73
CA ALA A 131 3.09 5.79 -6.09
C ALA A 131 2.15 6.02 -7.27
N ARG A 132 2.09 5.08 -8.23
CA ARG A 132 1.18 5.16 -9.39
C ARG A 132 -0.27 4.79 -9.10
N GLN A 133 -0.56 4.26 -7.90
CA GLN A 133 -1.93 3.85 -7.54
C GLN A 133 -2.78 5.01 -7.02
N PHE A 134 -2.18 6.08 -6.54
CA PHE A 134 -2.91 7.23 -5.98
C PHE A 134 -3.67 8.05 -7.02
N GLY A 135 -4.73 8.73 -6.58
CA GLY A 135 -5.55 9.57 -7.47
C GLY A 135 -6.51 8.80 -8.38
N GLN A 136 -6.74 7.53 -8.13
CA GLN A 136 -7.63 6.66 -8.92
C GLN A 136 -9.02 6.55 -8.28
N GLY A 137 -9.81 7.64 -8.36
CA GLY A 137 -11.19 7.67 -7.89
C GLY A 137 -11.38 8.11 -6.44
N PHE A 138 -10.28 8.29 -5.67
CA PHE A 138 -10.30 8.80 -4.31
C PHE A 138 -9.43 10.06 -4.18
N GLU A 139 -9.74 10.88 -3.17
CA GLU A 139 -8.98 12.07 -2.80
C GLU A 139 -8.80 12.05 -1.28
N GLY A 140 -7.67 11.53 -0.83
CA GLY A 140 -7.30 11.46 0.57
C GLY A 140 -6.56 12.70 1.04
N THR A 141 -6.81 13.14 2.28
CA THR A 141 -5.99 14.19 2.91
C THR A 141 -4.56 13.73 3.15
N ARG A 142 -4.35 12.42 3.24
CA ARG A 142 -3.04 11.77 3.37
C ARG A 142 -2.93 10.59 2.40
N LYS A 143 -1.75 10.46 1.78
CA LYS A 143 -1.37 9.32 0.95
C LYS A 143 -0.31 8.52 1.68
N VAL A 144 -0.61 7.27 1.98
CA VAL A 144 0.25 6.42 2.81
C VAL A 144 0.51 5.09 2.10
N VAL A 145 1.76 4.68 2.06
CA VAL A 145 2.17 3.33 1.67
C VAL A 145 2.71 2.60 2.89
N ASP A 146 2.11 1.46 3.20
CA ASP A 146 2.57 0.49 4.18
C ASP A 146 3.42 -0.57 3.49
N ILE A 147 4.73 -0.58 3.74
CA ILE A 147 5.66 -1.54 3.14
C ILE A 147 6.02 -2.58 4.19
N SER A 148 5.53 -3.81 4.02
CA SER A 148 5.89 -4.95 4.87
C SER A 148 6.83 -5.91 4.15
N GLY A 149 7.85 -6.38 4.87
CA GLY A 149 8.80 -7.37 4.36
C GLY A 149 9.78 -7.85 5.41
N ASP A 150 10.52 -8.92 5.08
CA ASP A 150 11.46 -9.62 5.95
C ASP A 150 12.92 -9.55 5.45
N GLY A 151 13.18 -8.75 4.40
CA GLY A 151 14.50 -8.65 3.78
C GLY A 151 14.86 -7.28 3.25
N VAL A 152 16.17 -7.11 2.98
CA VAL A 152 16.69 -5.95 2.28
C VAL A 152 16.45 -6.06 0.77
N SER A 153 16.38 -4.91 0.09
CA SER A 153 16.20 -4.88 -1.37
C SER A 153 17.41 -5.51 -2.07
N ASN A 154 17.17 -6.42 -3.01
CA ASN A 154 18.19 -7.08 -3.81
C ASN A 154 17.90 -7.07 -5.32
N SER A 155 16.90 -6.30 -5.74
CA SER A 155 16.46 -6.16 -7.11
C SER A 155 15.89 -4.76 -7.36
N GLY A 156 16.03 -4.25 -8.57
CA GLY A 156 15.53 -2.93 -8.95
C GLY A 156 16.57 -1.82 -8.82
N ARG A 157 16.10 -0.58 -8.79
CA ARG A 157 16.92 0.63 -8.60
C ARG A 157 17.20 0.87 -7.10
N PRO A 158 18.08 1.82 -6.72
CA PRO A 158 18.27 2.20 -5.32
C PRO A 158 16.94 2.56 -4.64
N VAL A 159 16.79 2.15 -3.38
CA VAL A 159 15.56 2.36 -2.63
C VAL A 159 15.36 3.83 -2.30
N GLU A 160 16.48 4.52 -2.00
CA GLU A 160 16.49 5.95 -1.68
C GLU A 160 15.90 6.78 -2.84
N ASP A 161 16.26 6.46 -4.09
CA ASP A 161 15.74 7.18 -5.27
C ASP A 161 14.20 7.05 -5.35
N ALA A 162 13.70 5.82 -5.17
CA ALA A 162 12.25 5.57 -5.20
C ALA A 162 11.54 6.26 -4.02
N ARG A 163 12.15 6.22 -2.84
CA ARG A 163 11.67 6.91 -1.64
C ARG A 163 11.57 8.42 -1.86
N GLU A 164 12.65 9.05 -2.32
CA GLU A 164 12.69 10.51 -2.54
C GLU A 164 11.63 10.96 -3.55
N GLU A 165 11.44 10.21 -4.65
CA GLU A 165 10.41 10.50 -5.64
C GLU A 165 8.99 10.35 -5.08
N ALA A 166 8.73 9.37 -4.21
CA ALA A 166 7.45 9.21 -3.54
C ALA A 166 7.18 10.34 -2.53
N LEU A 167 8.20 10.71 -1.73
CA LEU A 167 8.11 11.83 -0.79
C LEU A 167 7.86 13.16 -1.49
N ALA A 168 8.48 13.39 -2.64
CA ALA A 168 8.25 14.58 -3.47
C ALA A 168 6.79 14.68 -3.97
N GLN A 169 6.07 13.56 -4.05
CA GLN A 169 4.63 13.51 -4.36
C GLN A 169 3.73 13.64 -3.13
N GLY A 170 4.28 13.89 -1.95
CA GLY A 170 3.55 13.98 -0.68
C GLY A 170 3.09 12.64 -0.13
N ILE A 171 3.68 11.54 -0.60
CA ILE A 171 3.38 10.19 -0.10
C ILE A 171 4.21 9.92 1.14
N VAL A 172 3.59 9.40 2.19
CA VAL A 172 4.27 8.93 3.39
C VAL A 172 4.53 7.43 3.28
N LEU A 173 5.76 7.01 3.55
CA LEU A 173 6.18 5.62 3.53
C LEU A 173 6.38 5.13 4.96
N ASN A 174 5.53 4.20 5.41
CA ASN A 174 5.67 3.50 6.68
C ASN A 174 6.21 2.09 6.45
N GLY A 175 6.89 1.53 7.45
CA GLY A 175 7.49 0.20 7.36
C GLY A 175 6.92 -0.79 8.38
N LEU A 176 6.85 -2.06 7.98
CA LEU A 176 6.72 -3.21 8.87
C LEU A 176 7.87 -4.17 8.57
N ALA A 177 8.91 -4.15 9.39
CA ALA A 177 10.03 -5.08 9.27
C ALA A 177 9.73 -6.33 10.10
N VAL A 178 9.76 -7.50 9.46
CA VAL A 178 9.63 -8.80 10.13
C VAL A 178 11.02 -9.38 10.31
N LEU A 179 11.46 -9.53 11.56
CA LEU A 179 12.79 -10.07 11.84
C LEU A 179 12.77 -11.60 11.74
N ASP A 180 13.72 -12.15 10.98
CA ASP A 180 14.05 -13.56 11.11
C ASP A 180 14.86 -13.75 12.39
N LEU A 181 14.32 -14.49 13.34
CA LEU A 181 14.97 -14.79 14.62
C LEU A 181 15.87 -16.03 14.55
N THR A 182 15.99 -16.65 13.36
CA THR A 182 16.89 -17.79 13.17
C THR A 182 18.34 -17.34 13.36
N PRO A 183 19.11 -18.00 14.26
CA PRO A 183 20.50 -17.62 14.47
C PRO A 183 21.31 -17.77 13.18
N LEU A 184 21.85 -16.66 12.67
CA LEU A 184 22.74 -16.70 11.52
C LEU A 184 24.09 -17.32 11.90
N PRO A 185 24.72 -18.11 11.01
CA PRO A 185 26.10 -18.55 11.20
C PRO A 185 27.02 -17.35 11.40
N PRO A 186 28.03 -17.42 12.30
CA PRO A 186 28.88 -16.28 12.66
C PRO A 186 29.58 -15.59 11.49
N LEU A 187 29.77 -16.27 10.38
CA LEU A 187 30.42 -15.75 9.16
C LEU A 187 29.49 -14.89 8.27
N LEU A 188 28.17 -14.98 8.41
CA LEU A 188 27.20 -14.26 7.56
C LEU A 188 26.55 -13.09 8.29
N GLY A 189 26.62 -13.02 9.60
CA GLY A 189 25.91 -12.02 10.41
C GLY A 189 26.49 -10.60 10.39
N SER A 190 27.57 -10.33 9.63
CA SER A 190 28.27 -9.05 9.66
C SER A 190 28.24 -8.26 8.35
N ILE A 191 27.55 -8.74 7.31
CA ILE A 191 27.63 -8.14 5.96
C ILE A 191 26.46 -7.22 5.64
N GLN A 192 25.33 -7.37 6.29
CA GLN A 192 24.14 -6.53 6.10
C GLN A 192 23.78 -5.78 7.38
N PRO A 193 23.27 -4.53 7.28
CA PRO A 193 22.75 -3.84 8.44
C PRO A 193 21.56 -4.63 9.02
N PRO A 194 21.26 -4.49 10.32
CA PRO A 194 20.02 -5.01 10.91
C PRO A 194 18.82 -4.49 10.10
N LEU A 195 17.83 -5.35 9.86
CA LEU A 195 16.70 -5.04 8.99
C LEU A 195 15.90 -3.82 9.46
N ASP A 196 15.73 -3.65 10.75
CA ASP A 196 15.09 -2.49 11.35
C ASP A 196 15.85 -1.19 11.08
N THR A 197 17.18 -1.23 11.17
CA THR A 197 18.04 -0.10 10.79
C THR A 197 17.91 0.22 9.31
N TYR A 198 17.96 -0.78 8.45
CA TYR A 198 17.79 -0.62 7.02
C TYR A 198 16.43 0.03 6.66
N TYR A 199 15.34 -0.47 7.25
CA TYR A 199 14.01 0.13 7.02
C TYR A 199 13.93 1.57 7.51
N LEU A 200 14.53 1.85 8.68
CA LEU A 200 14.53 3.20 9.26
C LEU A 200 15.28 4.20 8.38
N GLU A 201 16.44 3.81 7.87
CA GLU A 201 17.36 4.71 7.16
C GLU A 201 17.00 4.84 5.67
N GLU A 202 16.57 3.74 5.02
CA GLU A 202 16.44 3.68 3.58
C GLU A 202 15.01 3.57 3.06
N VAL A 203 14.07 3.02 3.84
CA VAL A 203 12.73 2.71 3.34
C VAL A 203 11.68 3.73 3.75
N ILE A 204 11.57 3.99 5.06
CA ILE A 204 10.51 4.87 5.56
C ILE A 204 10.84 6.35 5.33
N GLY A 205 9.80 7.19 5.23
CA GLY A 205 9.99 8.62 5.06
C GLY A 205 8.69 9.41 4.97
N GLY A 206 8.83 10.72 5.09
CA GLY A 206 7.72 11.66 5.07
C GLY A 206 7.23 12.08 6.45
N PRO A 207 6.34 13.09 6.52
CA PRO A 207 5.86 13.63 7.79
C PRO A 207 5.15 12.58 8.65
N GLY A 208 5.70 12.28 9.83
CA GLY A 208 5.14 11.31 10.77
C GLY A 208 5.32 9.85 10.37
N ALA A 209 6.24 9.56 9.44
CA ALA A 209 6.59 8.19 9.09
C ALA A 209 7.07 7.40 10.31
N PHE A 210 6.78 6.12 10.34
CA PHE A 210 7.16 5.25 11.44
C PHE A 210 7.43 3.82 10.97
N LEU A 211 8.17 3.10 11.79
CA LEU A 211 8.50 1.70 11.60
C LEU A 211 7.91 0.87 12.74
N VAL A 212 7.22 -0.20 12.40
CA VAL A 212 6.89 -1.28 13.33
C VAL A 212 7.80 -2.46 13.02
N VAL A 213 8.35 -3.05 14.07
CA VAL A 213 9.23 -4.22 13.99
C VAL A 213 8.52 -5.39 14.63
N ALA A 214 8.21 -6.42 13.86
CA ALA A 214 7.69 -7.68 14.36
C ALA A 214 8.86 -8.62 14.68
N GLU A 215 8.95 -9.11 15.92
CA GLU A 215 9.97 -10.08 16.33
C GLU A 215 9.52 -11.49 15.92
N GLY A 216 9.69 -11.79 14.64
CA GLY A 216 9.23 -13.00 13.97
C GLY A 216 7.80 -12.92 13.45
N PHE A 217 7.44 -13.87 12.60
CA PHE A 217 6.10 -13.93 11.99
C PHE A 217 4.98 -14.21 13.00
N SER A 218 5.27 -14.82 14.15
CA SER A 218 4.29 -15.00 15.23
C SER A 218 3.78 -13.68 15.81
N ALA A 219 4.58 -12.62 15.76
CA ALA A 219 4.20 -11.27 16.20
C ALA A 219 3.48 -10.45 15.11
N PHE A 220 3.41 -10.97 13.88
CA PHE A 220 2.96 -10.22 12.70
C PHE A 220 1.54 -9.67 12.85
N GLU A 221 0.56 -10.48 13.28
CA GLU A 221 -0.83 -10.04 13.46
C GLU A 221 -0.93 -8.83 14.40
N ALA A 222 -0.26 -8.92 15.56
CA ALA A 222 -0.27 -7.83 16.54
C ALA A 222 0.43 -6.57 15.99
N ALA A 223 1.53 -6.75 15.23
CA ALA A 223 2.28 -5.68 14.61
C ALA A 223 1.46 -4.96 13.53
N VAL A 224 0.83 -5.70 12.60
CA VAL A 224 -0.06 -5.15 11.57
C VAL A 224 -1.20 -4.36 12.19
N ARG A 225 -1.90 -4.94 13.16
CA ARG A 225 -3.02 -4.27 13.82
C ARG A 225 -2.61 -2.94 14.44
N ARG A 226 -1.51 -2.91 15.19
CA ARG A 226 -0.97 -1.67 15.79
C ARG A 226 -0.61 -0.65 14.72
N LYS A 227 0.06 -1.11 13.67
CA LYS A 227 0.51 -0.27 12.57
C LYS A 227 -0.66 0.39 11.86
N ILE A 228 -1.66 -0.37 11.42
CA ILE A 228 -2.80 0.18 10.69
C ILE A 228 -3.63 1.13 11.57
N ILE A 229 -3.85 0.81 12.84
CA ILE A 229 -4.53 1.72 13.78
C ILE A 229 -3.79 3.07 13.83
N ARG A 230 -2.47 3.05 13.87
CA ARG A 230 -1.64 4.26 13.90
C ARG A 230 -1.71 5.05 12.58
N GLU A 231 -1.74 4.39 11.45
CA GLU A 231 -1.86 5.02 10.14
C GLU A 231 -3.17 5.78 9.96
N ILE A 232 -4.23 5.28 10.57
CA ILE A 232 -5.56 5.88 10.53
C ILE A 232 -5.68 7.05 11.54
N ALA A 233 -4.92 7.01 12.64
CA ALA A 233 -4.97 8.06 13.66
C ALA A 233 -4.65 9.45 13.06
N ALA A 234 -5.45 10.45 13.41
CA ALA A 234 -5.46 11.77 12.76
C ALA A 234 -4.23 12.65 13.03
N ALA A 235 -3.39 12.31 14.01
CA ALA A 235 -2.22 13.09 14.39
C ALA A 235 -0.96 12.23 14.43
N PRO A 236 -0.08 12.27 13.42
CA PRO A 236 1.22 11.64 13.54
C PRO A 236 2.06 12.37 14.60
N PRO A 237 2.75 11.63 15.48
CA PRO A 237 3.72 12.25 16.39
C PRO A 237 4.89 12.82 15.60
N PRO A 238 5.58 13.84 16.13
CA PRO A 238 6.75 14.40 15.47
C PRO A 238 7.92 13.40 15.48
N GLY A 239 8.48 13.15 14.31
CA GLY A 239 9.69 12.34 14.08
C GLY A 239 9.45 10.85 13.86
N PRO A 240 10.45 10.15 13.28
CA PRO A 240 10.37 8.71 13.06
C PRO A 240 10.33 7.97 14.40
N ILE A 241 9.39 7.05 14.54
CA ILE A 241 9.23 6.23 15.74
C ILE A 241 9.41 4.77 15.34
N ILE A 242 10.20 4.03 16.14
CA ILE A 242 10.31 2.59 16.04
C ILE A 242 9.48 1.97 17.17
N GLU A 243 8.55 1.09 16.82
CA GLU A 243 7.79 0.28 17.77
C GLU A 243 8.09 -1.20 17.56
N ARG A 244 8.49 -1.90 18.63
CA ARG A 244 8.76 -3.35 18.59
C ARG A 244 7.57 -4.13 19.13
N VAL A 245 7.29 -5.26 18.49
CA VAL A 245 6.23 -6.21 18.87
C VAL A 245 6.85 -7.60 18.92
N ALA A 246 6.79 -8.24 20.07
CA ALA A 246 7.24 -9.60 20.32
C ALA A 246 6.06 -10.57 20.42
#